data_fc0af302700294bfc8d9fdd5e18171b3
#
_entry.id   fc0af302700294bfc8d9fdd5e18171b3
#
_cell.length_a   1.000
_cell.length_b   1.000
_cell.length_c   1.000
_cell.angle_alpha   90.00
_cell.angle_beta   90.00
_cell.angle_gamma   90.00
#
_symmetry.space_group_name_H-M   'P 1'
#
loop_
_entity.id
_entity.type
_entity.pdbx_description
1 polymer ?
#
loop_
_entity_poly.entity_id
_entity_poly.type
_entity_poly.pdbx_seq_one_letter_code
_entity_poly.pdbx_strand_id
1 'polypeptide(L)'
;MWSHSKTVTNQANKPGKFVTFNAYEWSGTSNVGGDHNVYWLEDNPPLYRSRTGYNKLNLQVYHGSEPKVEHIMDLFAKLEQDCTNKKVFCIPHRGGRAGNLKWHNPKVQRLIEIFSEHFRSESWTTEFLKKRHRLGIMASTDNHYGNPGYGYLRRGQNDYSVFGKQEIGMGLIAVLAEKCTRKSIFTALYDRHCYATSGDRIIIEFTSDGHAMGSEYRTSDRPLIAVRAAGTADITGIEIKKNSSIVHVVRPNKRIFELNWRDPDFDNNKTSYYYIRIIQVNNEEAISSPIWVN
;
A
#
# COMPACT_ATOMS: atom_id res chain seq x y z
N MET A 1 -27.20 4.32 0.05
CA MET A 1 -25.85 4.90 -0.19
C MET A 1 -24.90 3.85 -0.79
N TRP A 2 -24.63 2.71 -0.14
CA TRP A 2 -23.69 1.70 -0.66
C TRP A 2 -24.09 1.13 -2.04
N SER A 3 -25.37 0.84 -2.26
CA SER A 3 -25.87 0.39 -3.57
C SER A 3 -25.55 1.40 -4.69
N HIS A 4 -25.76 2.69 -4.44
CA HIS A 4 -25.43 3.74 -5.40
C HIS A 4 -23.92 3.82 -5.68
N SER A 5 -23.08 3.77 -4.64
CA SER A 5 -21.62 3.75 -4.79
C SER A 5 -21.15 2.59 -5.67
N LYS A 6 -21.69 1.37 -5.46
CA LYS A 6 -21.39 0.21 -6.31
C LYS A 6 -21.78 0.45 -7.76
N THR A 7 -22.95 0.98 -8.01
CA THR A 7 -23.43 1.28 -9.36
C THR A 7 -22.48 2.24 -10.08
N VAL A 8 -22.16 3.38 -9.46
CA VAL A 8 -21.26 4.39 -10.06
C VAL A 8 -19.86 3.84 -10.28
N THR A 9 -19.31 3.12 -9.29
CA THR A 9 -18.00 2.47 -9.39
C THR A 9 -17.94 1.50 -10.57
N ASN A 10 -18.96 0.64 -10.71
CA ASN A 10 -18.99 -0.34 -11.81
C ASN A 10 -19.17 0.32 -13.18
N GLN A 11 -19.98 1.37 -13.28
CA GLN A 11 -20.14 2.15 -14.52
C GLN A 11 -18.85 2.87 -14.94
N ALA A 12 -18.05 3.32 -13.98
CA ALA A 12 -16.76 3.99 -14.23
C ALA A 12 -15.65 3.01 -14.64
N ASN A 13 -15.81 1.72 -14.38
CA ASN A 13 -14.80 0.73 -14.73
C ASN A 13 -14.73 0.52 -16.26
N LYS A 14 -13.60 0.87 -16.86
CA LYS A 14 -13.33 0.80 -18.30
C LYS A 14 -12.02 0.03 -18.54
N PRO A 15 -12.09 -1.30 -18.70
CA PRO A 15 -10.89 -2.12 -18.93
C PRO A 15 -10.03 -1.56 -20.06
N GLY A 16 -8.72 -1.55 -19.85
CA GLY A 16 -7.74 -0.95 -20.77
C GLY A 16 -7.55 0.56 -20.64
N LYS A 17 -8.42 1.27 -19.91
CA LYS A 17 -8.37 2.74 -19.76
C LYS A 17 -8.38 3.21 -18.33
N PHE A 18 -9.35 2.76 -17.55
CA PHE A 18 -9.57 3.20 -16.17
C PHE A 18 -10.20 2.07 -15.38
N VAL A 19 -9.54 1.64 -14.30
CA VAL A 19 -10.01 0.56 -13.45
C VAL A 19 -10.45 1.10 -12.10
N THR A 20 -11.61 0.63 -11.64
CA THR A 20 -12.18 0.99 -10.35
C THR A 20 -12.45 -0.26 -9.53
N PHE A 21 -12.44 -0.12 -8.19
CA PHE A 21 -12.80 -1.16 -7.24
C PHE A 21 -13.92 -0.67 -6.34
N ASN A 22 -14.85 -1.58 -6.00
CA ASN A 22 -15.74 -1.33 -4.87
C ASN A 22 -14.92 -1.40 -3.60
N ALA A 23 -14.88 -0.30 -2.86
CA ALA A 23 -14.07 -0.19 -1.66
C ALA A 23 -14.75 0.71 -0.63
N TYR A 24 -14.39 0.52 0.63
CA TYR A 24 -14.81 1.37 1.74
C TYR A 24 -13.77 1.38 2.84
N GLU A 25 -13.78 2.41 3.66
CA GLU A 25 -13.02 2.44 4.89
C GLU A 25 -13.86 1.85 6.04
N TRP A 26 -13.29 0.85 6.70
CA TRP A 26 -13.76 0.40 8.00
C TRP A 26 -13.01 1.18 9.07
N SER A 27 -13.74 2.07 9.76
CA SER A 27 -13.15 3.03 10.69
C SER A 27 -13.30 2.54 12.13
N GLY A 28 -12.25 1.95 12.69
CA GLY A 28 -12.16 1.53 14.08
C GLY A 28 -11.34 2.50 14.92
N THR A 29 -11.57 2.55 16.24
CA THR A 29 -10.59 3.17 17.14
C THR A 29 -9.34 2.28 17.23
N SER A 30 -8.18 2.85 17.55
CA SER A 30 -6.92 2.08 17.57
C SER A 30 -6.91 0.89 18.56
N ASN A 31 -7.76 0.93 19.59
CA ASN A 31 -7.93 -0.17 20.54
C ASN A 31 -8.80 -1.34 20.03
N VAL A 32 -9.52 -1.17 18.92
CA VAL A 32 -10.31 -2.23 18.27
C VAL A 32 -9.78 -2.57 16.87
N GLY A 33 -8.66 -1.99 16.44
CA GLY A 33 -8.00 -2.32 15.18
C GLY A 33 -7.48 -1.13 14.39
N GLY A 34 -8.05 0.08 14.57
CA GLY A 34 -7.74 1.24 13.75
C GLY A 34 -8.39 1.19 12.37
N ASP A 35 -8.06 2.14 11.51
CA ASP A 35 -8.67 2.28 10.20
C ASP A 35 -8.10 1.29 9.17
N HIS A 36 -8.99 0.72 8.36
CA HIS A 36 -8.65 -0.22 7.31
C HIS A 36 -9.46 0.04 6.04
N ASN A 37 -8.81 0.17 4.91
CA ASN A 37 -9.45 0.22 3.61
C ASN A 37 -9.74 -1.19 3.09
N VAL A 38 -10.99 -1.51 2.79
CA VAL A 38 -11.43 -2.81 2.29
C VAL A 38 -11.70 -2.71 0.79
N TYR A 39 -11.05 -3.55 -0.01
CA TYR A 39 -11.16 -3.59 -1.47
C TYR A 39 -11.72 -4.91 -1.95
N TRP A 40 -12.66 -4.84 -2.89
CA TRP A 40 -13.34 -5.99 -3.46
C TRP A 40 -13.11 -6.13 -4.96
N LEU A 41 -12.88 -7.36 -5.40
CA LEU A 41 -12.86 -7.67 -6.83
C LEU A 41 -14.28 -7.69 -7.43
N GLU A 42 -15.27 -8.02 -6.63
CA GLU A 42 -16.65 -8.25 -7.06
C GLU A 42 -17.45 -6.97 -7.32
N ASP A 43 -18.46 -7.09 -8.20
CA ASP A 43 -19.33 -5.97 -8.58
C ASP A 43 -20.39 -5.64 -7.51
N ASN A 44 -20.76 -6.61 -6.68
CA ASN A 44 -21.79 -6.44 -5.66
C ASN A 44 -21.36 -6.95 -4.26
N PRO A 45 -20.27 -6.43 -3.69
CA PRO A 45 -19.79 -6.88 -2.40
C PRO A 45 -20.66 -6.37 -1.23
N PRO A 46 -20.58 -7.07 -0.07
CA PRO A 46 -21.17 -6.58 1.17
C PRO A 46 -20.43 -5.36 1.71
N LEU A 47 -21.08 -4.62 2.60
CA LEU A 47 -20.49 -3.57 3.42
C LEU A 47 -20.54 -3.98 4.88
N TYR A 48 -19.40 -4.03 5.53
CA TYR A 48 -19.28 -4.24 6.98
C TYR A 48 -18.95 -2.92 7.65
N ARG A 49 -19.85 -2.41 8.49
CA ARG A 49 -19.68 -1.11 9.14
C ARG A 49 -19.03 -1.23 10.50
N SER A 50 -18.12 -0.33 10.84
CA SER A 50 -17.69 -0.16 12.22
C SER A 50 -18.77 0.61 13.03
N ARG A 51 -18.79 0.38 14.36
CA ARG A 51 -19.70 1.10 15.26
C ARG A 51 -19.13 2.44 15.73
N THR A 52 -17.81 2.60 15.66
CA THR A 52 -17.10 3.61 16.46
C THR A 52 -16.82 4.92 15.72
N GLY A 53 -17.17 5.04 14.43
CA GLY A 53 -16.59 6.07 13.58
C GLY A 53 -17.00 7.52 13.87
N TYR A 54 -18.22 7.84 14.32
CA TYR A 54 -18.67 9.23 14.25
C TYR A 54 -19.63 9.70 15.35
N ASN A 55 -19.84 8.97 16.44
CA ASN A 55 -20.73 9.39 17.51
C ASN A 55 -20.29 10.66 18.27
N LYS A 56 -19.03 11.10 18.11
CA LYS A 56 -18.55 12.32 18.78
C LYS A 56 -18.90 13.64 18.08
N LEU A 57 -19.33 13.59 16.82
CA LEU A 57 -19.56 14.81 16.03
C LEU A 57 -21.03 15.08 15.68
N ASN A 58 -22.00 14.37 16.27
CA ASN A 58 -23.43 14.51 15.94
C ASN A 58 -23.75 14.49 14.42
N LEU A 59 -22.88 13.92 13.60
CA LEU A 59 -23.15 13.68 12.19
C LEU A 59 -24.16 12.56 12.08
N GLN A 60 -25.13 12.72 11.19
CA GLN A 60 -26.26 11.82 11.02
C GLN A 60 -25.84 10.34 11.09
N VAL A 61 -26.34 9.66 12.10
CA VAL A 61 -26.14 8.22 12.25
C VAL A 61 -26.68 7.56 10.98
N TYR A 62 -25.80 6.92 10.24
CA TYR A 62 -26.21 6.13 9.07
C TYR A 62 -27.11 4.98 9.52
N HIS A 63 -28.38 5.00 9.15
CA HIS A 63 -29.40 4.03 9.52
C HIS A 63 -29.51 2.85 8.52
N GLY A 64 -28.42 2.49 7.86
CA GLY A 64 -28.41 1.33 6.95
C GLY A 64 -28.57 0.00 7.67
N SER A 65 -29.06 -1.01 6.94
CA SER A 65 -29.26 -2.38 7.43
C SER A 65 -27.99 -3.25 7.37
N GLU A 66 -26.87 -2.69 6.92
CA GLU A 66 -25.63 -3.45 6.76
C GLU A 66 -25.07 -3.94 8.10
N PRO A 67 -24.44 -5.13 8.12
CA PRO A 67 -23.91 -5.72 9.34
C PRO A 67 -22.91 -4.81 10.04
N LYS A 68 -23.05 -4.68 11.36
CA LYS A 68 -22.11 -3.97 12.21
C LYS A 68 -21.00 -4.93 12.65
N VAL A 69 -19.76 -4.49 12.52
CA VAL A 69 -18.57 -5.20 12.92
C VAL A 69 -17.71 -4.27 13.76
N GLU A 70 -17.59 -4.55 15.05
CA GLU A 70 -17.05 -3.60 16.04
C GLU A 70 -15.55 -3.77 16.28
N HIS A 71 -15.00 -4.94 15.98
CA HIS A 71 -13.60 -5.26 16.20
C HIS A 71 -12.96 -5.79 14.91
N ILE A 72 -11.69 -5.47 14.72
CA ILE A 72 -10.95 -5.83 13.49
C ILE A 72 -10.89 -7.35 13.27
N MET A 73 -10.81 -8.14 14.33
CA MET A 73 -10.79 -9.60 14.22
C MET A 73 -12.11 -10.16 13.69
N ASP A 74 -13.24 -9.54 14.03
CA ASP A 74 -14.54 -9.91 13.49
C ASP A 74 -14.65 -9.50 12.00
N LEU A 75 -14.08 -8.34 11.64
CA LEU A 75 -13.95 -7.95 10.23
C LEU A 75 -13.13 -8.98 9.48
N PHE A 76 -11.96 -9.37 9.98
CA PHE A 76 -11.12 -10.37 9.33
C PHE A 76 -11.85 -11.70 9.15
N ALA A 77 -12.61 -12.16 10.17
CA ALA A 77 -13.39 -13.38 10.06
C ALA A 77 -14.47 -13.29 8.97
N LYS A 78 -15.16 -12.15 8.86
CA LYS A 78 -16.13 -11.90 7.79
C LYS A 78 -15.47 -11.88 6.41
N LEU A 79 -14.41 -11.09 6.25
CA LEU A 79 -13.69 -10.99 4.98
C LEU A 79 -13.06 -12.34 4.58
N GLU A 80 -12.60 -13.15 5.54
CA GLU A 80 -12.06 -14.47 5.25
C GLU A 80 -13.15 -15.46 4.76
N GLN A 81 -14.36 -15.41 5.32
CA GLN A 81 -15.50 -16.18 4.81
C GLN A 81 -15.84 -15.81 3.36
N ASP A 82 -15.75 -14.51 3.03
CA ASP A 82 -16.02 -14.00 1.68
C ASP A 82 -14.81 -14.11 0.73
N CYS A 83 -13.60 -14.34 1.29
CA CYS A 83 -12.33 -14.35 0.56
C CYS A 83 -12.09 -15.64 -0.24
N THR A 84 -13.11 -16.45 -0.49
CA THR A 84 -12.98 -17.59 -1.41
C THR A 84 -12.40 -17.10 -2.75
N ASN A 85 -11.24 -17.65 -3.15
CA ASN A 85 -10.55 -17.31 -4.39
C ASN A 85 -9.94 -15.88 -4.46
N LYS A 86 -9.42 -15.33 -3.36
CA LYS A 86 -8.72 -14.04 -3.35
C LYS A 86 -9.59 -12.89 -3.88
N LYS A 87 -10.81 -12.72 -3.40
CA LYS A 87 -11.75 -11.72 -3.92
C LYS A 87 -11.82 -10.42 -3.10
N VAL A 88 -11.22 -10.42 -1.92
CA VAL A 88 -11.17 -9.28 -1.00
C VAL A 88 -9.83 -9.19 -0.30
N PHE A 89 -9.38 -7.98 -0.03
CA PHE A 89 -8.29 -7.70 0.91
C PHE A 89 -8.55 -6.38 1.64
N CYS A 90 -7.90 -6.20 2.78
CA CYS A 90 -7.92 -4.95 3.51
C CYS A 90 -6.51 -4.43 3.76
N ILE A 91 -6.40 -3.11 3.91
CA ILE A 91 -5.15 -2.38 4.04
C ILE A 91 -5.25 -1.52 5.30
N PRO A 92 -4.42 -1.78 6.33
CA PRO A 92 -4.29 -0.84 7.43
C PRO A 92 -3.62 0.44 6.94
N HIS A 93 -4.11 1.58 7.41
CA HIS A 93 -3.48 2.85 7.15
C HIS A 93 -3.27 3.65 8.44
N ARG A 94 -2.46 4.68 8.37
CA ARG A 94 -2.10 5.50 9.52
C ARG A 94 -2.67 6.92 9.40
N GLY A 95 -3.97 6.99 9.23
CA GLY A 95 -4.71 8.24 9.35
C GLY A 95 -4.87 8.67 10.81
N GLY A 96 -5.99 9.30 11.14
CA GLY A 96 -6.28 9.72 12.52
C GLY A 96 -6.38 8.58 13.54
N ARG A 97 -6.64 7.34 13.09
CA ARG A 97 -6.79 6.13 13.92
C ARG A 97 -5.94 5.01 13.35
N ALA A 98 -4.64 5.05 13.63
CA ALA A 98 -3.67 4.11 13.08
C ALA A 98 -4.09 2.63 13.27
N GLY A 99 -3.93 1.84 12.22
CA GLY A 99 -4.09 0.40 12.26
C GLY A 99 -3.20 -0.23 13.35
N ASN A 100 -3.75 -1.17 14.10
CA ASN A 100 -3.04 -1.75 15.24
C ASN A 100 -2.30 -3.02 14.84
N LEU A 101 -0.97 -2.98 14.94
CA LEU A 101 -0.06 -4.08 14.57
C LEU A 101 -0.20 -5.35 15.41
N LYS A 102 -1.00 -5.32 16.48
CA LYS A 102 -1.27 -6.49 17.31
C LYS A 102 -2.09 -7.54 16.57
N TRP A 103 -3.00 -7.09 15.70
CA TRP A 103 -3.89 -7.95 14.94
C TRP A 103 -3.47 -8.01 13.48
N HIS A 104 -3.30 -9.21 12.97
CA HIS A 104 -2.93 -9.46 11.58
C HIS A 104 -3.58 -10.75 11.08
N ASN A 105 -4.17 -10.68 9.89
CA ASN A 105 -4.65 -11.85 9.17
C ASN A 105 -4.00 -11.89 7.77
N PRO A 106 -3.05 -12.82 7.51
CA PRO A 106 -2.29 -12.85 6.26
C PRO A 106 -3.14 -13.20 5.03
N LYS A 107 -4.35 -13.73 5.19
CA LYS A 107 -5.23 -14.05 4.06
C LYS A 107 -5.91 -12.79 3.51
N VAL A 108 -6.23 -11.83 4.37
CA VAL A 108 -6.96 -10.62 3.99
C VAL A 108 -6.14 -9.35 4.11
N GLN A 109 -5.16 -9.25 5.00
CA GLN A 109 -4.23 -8.13 5.03
C GLN A 109 -3.03 -8.43 4.12
N ARG A 110 -3.02 -7.84 2.93
CA ARG A 110 -1.99 -8.11 1.92
C ARG A 110 -1.00 -6.95 1.74
N LEU A 111 -1.45 -5.74 2.01
CA LEU A 111 -0.71 -4.49 1.79
C LEU A 111 -0.73 -3.64 3.06
N ILE A 112 0.16 -2.65 3.11
CA ILE A 112 0.21 -1.59 4.12
C ILE A 112 0.42 -0.24 3.43
N GLU A 113 -0.35 0.77 3.83
CA GLU A 113 -0.20 2.13 3.33
C GLU A 113 0.84 2.90 4.15
N ILE A 114 1.83 3.45 3.47
CA ILE A 114 2.94 4.19 4.10
C ILE A 114 3.01 5.67 3.74
N PHE A 115 2.32 6.09 2.69
CA PHE A 115 2.20 7.48 2.28
C PHE A 115 0.75 7.82 1.99
N SER A 116 0.27 8.92 2.58
CA SER A 116 -1.02 9.55 2.28
C SER A 116 -0.96 11.04 2.61
N GLU A 117 -2.08 11.76 2.49
CA GLU A 117 -2.16 13.16 2.95
C GLU A 117 -1.88 13.29 4.45
N HIS A 118 -2.17 12.25 5.24
CA HIS A 118 -2.05 12.27 6.69
C HIS A 118 -0.72 11.78 7.20
N PHE A 119 0.04 11.05 6.38
CA PHE A 119 1.19 10.31 6.87
C PHE A 119 2.21 9.99 5.78
N ARG A 120 3.48 10.18 6.10
CA ARG A 120 4.62 9.77 5.28
C ARG A 120 5.69 9.16 6.17
N SER A 121 5.77 7.83 6.20
CA SER A 121 6.82 7.17 6.97
C SER A 121 7.02 5.70 6.60
N GLU A 122 8.26 5.37 6.32
CA GLU A 122 8.74 4.00 6.19
C GLU A 122 8.76 3.23 7.52
N SER A 123 8.82 3.94 8.67
CA SER A 123 8.99 3.29 9.97
C SER A 123 7.88 2.28 10.28
N TRP A 124 6.67 2.55 9.83
CA TRP A 124 5.55 1.64 10.03
C TRP A 124 5.71 0.33 9.27
N THR A 125 6.23 0.38 8.03
CA THR A 125 6.63 -0.80 7.27
C THR A 125 7.62 -1.65 8.06
N THR A 126 8.65 -1.01 8.61
CA THR A 126 9.67 -1.68 9.43
C THR A 126 9.06 -2.40 10.63
N GLU A 127 8.08 -1.81 11.30
CA GLU A 127 7.40 -2.43 12.45
C GLU A 127 6.64 -3.71 12.05
N PHE A 128 5.88 -3.69 10.93
CA PHE A 128 5.17 -4.86 10.43
C PHE A 128 6.13 -5.97 9.99
N LEU A 129 7.17 -5.61 9.25
CA LEU A 129 8.15 -6.58 8.75
C LEU A 129 8.93 -7.26 9.88
N LYS A 130 9.30 -6.51 10.94
CA LYS A 130 9.92 -7.08 12.15
C LYS A 130 9.00 -8.09 12.86
N LYS A 131 7.69 -7.91 12.78
CA LYS A 131 6.70 -8.90 13.27
C LYS A 131 6.51 -10.09 12.32
N ARG A 132 7.30 -10.19 11.24
CA ARG A 132 7.23 -11.21 10.19
C ARG A 132 5.92 -11.20 9.39
N HIS A 133 5.20 -10.10 9.37
CA HIS A 133 4.03 -9.96 8.51
C HIS A 133 4.46 -9.80 7.06
N ARG A 134 3.86 -10.57 6.15
CA ARG A 134 4.16 -10.59 4.72
C ARG A 134 3.28 -9.60 3.98
N LEU A 135 3.58 -8.31 4.12
CA LEU A 135 2.81 -7.22 3.52
C LEU A 135 3.58 -6.54 2.39
N GLY A 136 2.89 -6.26 1.30
CA GLY A 136 3.38 -5.35 0.26
C GLY A 136 3.20 -3.89 0.68
N ILE A 137 3.91 -3.00 0.02
CA ILE A 137 3.94 -1.57 0.33
C ILE A 137 3.15 -0.81 -0.71
N MET A 138 2.25 0.07 -0.24
CA MET A 138 1.43 0.91 -1.09
C MET A 138 1.30 2.33 -0.54
N ALA A 139 0.76 3.21 -1.34
CA ALA A 139 0.40 4.57 -0.99
C ALA A 139 -0.94 4.96 -1.62
N SER A 140 -1.62 5.92 -1.03
CA SER A 140 -2.84 6.51 -1.56
C SER A 140 -2.90 8.00 -1.25
N THR A 141 -3.94 8.69 -1.72
CA THR A 141 -4.14 10.10 -1.36
C THR A 141 -4.77 10.25 0.00
N ASP A 142 -5.73 9.40 0.37
CA ASP A 142 -6.52 9.50 1.61
C ASP A 142 -7.00 10.94 1.88
N ASN A 143 -7.38 11.66 0.81
CA ASN A 143 -7.79 13.04 0.92
C ASN A 143 -9.30 13.17 1.15
N HIS A 144 -9.72 14.29 1.74
CA HIS A 144 -11.13 14.58 2.04
C HIS A 144 -11.81 15.50 1.01
N TYR A 145 -11.26 15.63 -0.19
CA TYR A 145 -11.72 16.56 -1.23
C TYR A 145 -12.44 15.88 -2.38
N GLY A 146 -12.54 14.54 -2.35
CA GLY A 146 -13.24 13.77 -3.39
C GLY A 146 -12.51 13.76 -4.75
N ASN A 147 -11.21 14.04 -4.77
CA ASN A 147 -10.37 14.07 -5.97
C ASN A 147 -9.16 13.12 -5.87
N PRO A 148 -9.36 11.82 -5.79
CA PRO A 148 -8.27 10.84 -5.65
C PRO A 148 -7.26 10.95 -6.80
N GLY A 149 -5.97 10.85 -6.46
CA GLY A 149 -4.87 10.95 -7.43
C GLY A 149 -4.47 12.36 -7.86
N TYR A 150 -5.18 13.40 -7.45
CA TYR A 150 -4.91 14.79 -7.83
C TYR A 150 -4.05 15.56 -6.81
N GLY A 151 -3.33 14.87 -5.96
CA GLY A 151 -2.47 15.48 -4.96
C GLY A 151 -1.43 16.44 -5.48
N TYR A 152 -0.91 16.17 -6.67
CA TYR A 152 0.12 17.01 -7.30
C TYR A 152 -0.38 18.42 -7.70
N LEU A 153 -1.68 18.63 -7.89
CA LEU A 153 -2.24 19.94 -8.24
C LEU A 153 -2.22 20.94 -7.08
N ARG A 154 -1.98 20.48 -5.87
CA ARG A 154 -1.95 21.32 -4.66
C ARG A 154 -0.54 21.58 -4.13
N ARG A 155 0.49 21.08 -4.78
CA ARG A 155 1.88 21.43 -4.44
C ARG A 155 2.08 22.93 -4.63
N GLY A 156 2.42 23.62 -3.53
CA GLY A 156 2.62 25.06 -3.52
C GLY A 156 1.36 25.90 -3.29
N GLN A 157 0.18 25.32 -3.10
CA GLN A 157 -0.96 26.02 -2.55
C GLN A 157 -0.89 25.91 -1.02
N ASN A 158 -0.88 27.05 -0.32
CA ASN A 158 -0.97 27.13 1.16
C ASN A 158 -2.36 26.71 1.66
N ASP A 159 -2.86 25.56 1.21
CA ASP A 159 -4.12 25.01 1.63
C ASP A 159 -3.87 24.19 2.89
N TYR A 160 -4.26 24.75 4.01
CA TYR A 160 -4.20 24.07 5.30
C TYR A 160 -4.99 22.78 5.19
N SER A 161 -4.29 21.65 5.34
CA SER A 161 -4.97 20.38 5.58
C SER A 161 -5.94 20.58 6.76
N VAL A 162 -7.05 19.86 6.78
CA VAL A 162 -8.04 19.88 7.88
C VAL A 162 -7.38 19.71 9.26
N PHE A 163 -6.12 19.30 9.31
CA PHE A 163 -5.31 19.08 10.50
C PHE A 163 -4.11 20.03 10.68
N GLY A 164 -4.03 21.14 9.92
CA GLY A 164 -3.02 22.19 10.15
C GLY A 164 -1.56 21.79 9.93
N LYS A 165 -1.28 20.74 9.18
CA LYS A 165 0.09 20.29 8.86
C LYS A 165 0.48 20.66 7.43
N GLN A 166 1.69 21.20 7.28
CA GLN A 166 2.35 21.44 6.02
C GLN A 166 2.34 20.19 5.11
N GLU A 167 2.16 20.43 3.82
CA GLU A 167 2.26 19.53 2.68
C GLU A 167 2.96 18.18 2.94
N ILE A 168 2.21 17.20 3.41
CA ILE A 168 2.62 15.81 3.31
C ILE A 168 2.17 15.36 1.92
N GLY A 169 3.13 15.00 1.07
CA GLY A 169 2.86 14.64 -0.31
C GLY A 169 1.85 13.50 -0.39
N MET A 170 0.86 13.64 -1.24
CA MET A 170 -0.16 12.63 -1.47
C MET A 170 0.46 11.42 -2.15
N GLY A 171 0.33 10.25 -1.55
CA GLY A 171 0.89 9.02 -2.08
C GLY A 171 0.21 8.53 -3.36
N LEU A 172 0.98 7.85 -4.20
CA LEU A 172 0.49 7.08 -5.34
C LEU A 172 1.01 5.65 -5.24
N ILE A 173 0.16 4.71 -5.66
CA ILE A 173 0.57 3.31 -5.84
C ILE A 173 0.90 3.06 -7.31
N ALA A 174 1.99 2.35 -7.57
CA ALA A 174 2.25 1.73 -8.86
C ALA A 174 2.08 0.22 -8.76
N VAL A 175 1.42 -0.38 -9.75
CA VAL A 175 1.05 -1.80 -9.75
C VAL A 175 1.64 -2.49 -10.98
N LEU A 176 2.36 -3.58 -10.76
CA LEU A 176 2.94 -4.43 -11.81
C LEU A 176 1.90 -5.47 -12.23
N ALA A 177 1.05 -5.12 -13.17
CA ALA A 177 -0.03 -5.97 -13.66
C ALA A 177 0.11 -6.22 -15.16
N GLU A 178 -0.22 -7.42 -15.63
CA GLU A 178 -0.12 -7.80 -17.05
C GLU A 178 -1.07 -7.00 -17.94
N LYS A 179 -2.24 -6.64 -17.40
CA LYS A 179 -3.31 -5.95 -18.15
C LYS A 179 -3.97 -4.88 -17.27
N CYS A 180 -4.40 -3.80 -17.88
CA CYS A 180 -5.22 -2.78 -17.22
C CYS A 180 -6.68 -3.26 -17.10
N THR A 181 -6.89 -4.29 -16.28
CA THR A 181 -8.23 -4.82 -15.96
C THR A 181 -8.38 -4.96 -14.44
N ARG A 182 -9.63 -4.88 -13.95
CA ARG A 182 -9.91 -5.04 -12.50
C ARG A 182 -9.29 -6.32 -11.95
N LYS A 183 -9.48 -7.45 -12.61
CA LYS A 183 -8.94 -8.73 -12.18
C LYS A 183 -7.41 -8.74 -12.14
N SER A 184 -6.74 -8.28 -13.19
CA SER A 184 -5.27 -8.31 -13.26
C SER A 184 -4.64 -7.40 -12.22
N ILE A 185 -5.14 -6.16 -12.06
CA ILE A 185 -4.66 -5.22 -11.05
C ILE A 185 -4.95 -5.73 -9.64
N PHE A 186 -6.15 -6.27 -9.39
CA PHE A 186 -6.51 -6.82 -8.08
C PHE A 186 -5.59 -7.99 -7.70
N THR A 187 -5.33 -8.90 -8.63
CA THR A 187 -4.42 -10.04 -8.42
C THR A 187 -3.00 -9.55 -8.09
N ALA A 188 -2.49 -8.59 -8.86
CA ALA A 188 -1.17 -8.01 -8.60
C ALA A 188 -1.08 -7.34 -7.21
N LEU A 189 -2.11 -6.61 -6.80
CA LEU A 189 -2.20 -6.03 -5.45
C LEU A 189 -2.25 -7.12 -4.37
N TYR A 190 -3.09 -8.13 -4.55
CA TYR A 190 -3.20 -9.25 -3.62
C TYR A 190 -1.87 -10.00 -3.47
N ASP A 191 -1.14 -10.16 -4.57
CA ASP A 191 0.16 -10.83 -4.60
C ASP A 191 1.34 -9.86 -4.29
N ARG A 192 1.04 -8.60 -3.89
CA ARG A 192 2.01 -7.57 -3.43
C ARG A 192 2.93 -7.04 -4.53
N HIS A 193 2.57 -7.21 -5.80
CA HIS A 193 3.33 -6.73 -6.96
C HIS A 193 3.07 -5.23 -7.17
N CYS A 194 3.47 -4.42 -6.20
CA CYS A 194 3.24 -2.98 -6.21
C CYS A 194 4.30 -2.26 -5.37
N TYR A 195 4.34 -0.94 -5.51
CA TYR A 195 5.20 -0.08 -4.72
C TYR A 195 4.51 1.28 -4.46
N ALA A 196 5.01 1.98 -3.45
CA ALA A 196 4.55 3.30 -3.05
C ALA A 196 5.44 4.40 -3.64
N THR A 197 4.85 5.53 -4.05
CA THR A 197 5.56 6.78 -4.25
C THR A 197 4.95 7.88 -3.39
N SER A 198 5.74 8.88 -3.05
CA SER A 198 5.28 10.03 -2.28
C SER A 198 4.54 11.09 -3.10
N GLY A 199 4.18 10.77 -4.34
CA GLY A 199 3.39 11.60 -5.26
C GLY A 199 4.01 11.78 -6.64
N ASP A 200 5.33 11.71 -6.77
CA ASP A 200 6.00 11.67 -8.08
C ASP A 200 5.88 10.27 -8.70
N ARG A 201 5.74 10.23 -10.05
CA ARG A 201 5.63 8.98 -10.80
C ARG A 201 7.01 8.37 -11.06
N ILE A 202 7.73 8.08 -9.98
CA ILE A 202 9.01 7.38 -10.03
C ILE A 202 8.74 5.93 -10.47
N ILE A 203 9.48 5.45 -11.47
CA ILE A 203 9.36 4.08 -11.97
C ILE A 203 10.41 3.21 -11.28
N ILE A 204 9.99 2.05 -10.79
CA ILE A 204 10.84 1.04 -10.18
C ILE A 204 10.55 -0.31 -10.80
N GLU A 205 11.60 -0.96 -11.31
CA GLU A 205 11.67 -2.40 -11.52
C GLU A 205 12.66 -2.96 -10.50
N PHE A 206 12.19 -3.85 -9.64
CA PHE A 206 13.01 -4.47 -8.59
C PHE A 206 12.77 -5.97 -8.59
N THR A 207 13.86 -6.72 -8.73
CA THR A 207 13.82 -8.18 -8.71
C THR A 207 14.96 -8.74 -7.84
N SER A 208 14.77 -9.99 -7.37
CA SER A 208 15.79 -10.80 -6.73
C SER A 208 15.83 -12.16 -7.43
N ASP A 209 16.95 -12.52 -8.06
CA ASP A 209 17.09 -13.70 -8.93
C ASP A 209 15.96 -13.81 -9.98
N GLY A 210 15.51 -12.67 -10.54
CA GLY A 210 14.40 -12.59 -11.48
C GLY A 210 12.99 -12.60 -10.87
N HIS A 211 12.83 -12.87 -9.58
CA HIS A 211 11.55 -12.79 -8.88
C HIS A 211 11.18 -11.34 -8.61
N ALA A 212 9.98 -10.93 -9.02
CA ALA A 212 9.51 -9.55 -8.86
C ALA A 212 9.22 -9.20 -7.39
N MET A 213 9.17 -7.88 -7.09
CA MET A 213 8.75 -7.40 -5.77
C MET A 213 7.42 -8.03 -5.34
N GLY A 214 7.26 -8.34 -4.06
CA GLY A 214 6.12 -9.05 -3.49
C GLY A 214 6.27 -10.57 -3.45
N SER A 215 7.23 -11.14 -4.17
CA SER A 215 7.48 -12.58 -4.26
C SER A 215 8.12 -13.17 -3.02
N GLU A 216 7.97 -14.49 -2.89
CA GLU A 216 8.66 -15.34 -1.92
C GLU A 216 9.30 -16.51 -2.67
N TYR A 217 10.59 -16.75 -2.45
CA TYR A 217 11.30 -17.85 -3.11
C TYR A 217 12.42 -18.41 -2.22
N ARG A 218 13.03 -19.52 -2.66
CA ARG A 218 14.14 -20.17 -1.96
C ARG A 218 15.38 -20.22 -2.84
N THR A 219 16.53 -19.98 -2.24
CA THR A 219 17.83 -20.15 -2.89
C THR A 219 18.89 -20.53 -1.86
N SER A 220 19.88 -21.33 -2.28
CA SER A 220 21.11 -21.56 -1.52
C SER A 220 22.19 -20.53 -1.82
N ASP A 221 22.05 -19.81 -2.92
CA ASP A 221 23.05 -18.87 -3.43
C ASP A 221 22.77 -17.44 -2.96
N ARG A 222 23.80 -16.61 -3.02
CA ARG A 222 23.70 -15.18 -2.76
C ARG A 222 22.76 -14.53 -3.79
N PRO A 223 21.61 -13.96 -3.37
CA PRO A 223 20.62 -13.44 -4.30
C PRO A 223 21.17 -12.27 -5.11
N LEU A 224 20.88 -12.26 -6.40
CA LEU A 224 21.15 -11.14 -7.30
C LEU A 224 20.00 -10.14 -7.21
N ILE A 225 20.24 -9.02 -6.60
CA ILE A 225 19.31 -7.89 -6.54
C ILE A 225 19.52 -7.04 -7.81
N ALA A 226 18.50 -6.94 -8.63
CA ALA A 226 18.50 -6.09 -9.81
C ALA A 226 17.47 -4.95 -9.64
N VAL A 227 17.91 -3.73 -9.91
CA VAL A 227 17.12 -2.50 -9.80
C VAL A 227 17.25 -1.71 -11.07
N ARG A 228 16.12 -1.31 -11.66
CA ARG A 228 16.04 -0.28 -12.70
C ARG A 228 15.11 0.81 -12.21
N ALA A 229 15.58 2.04 -12.30
CA ALA A 229 14.85 3.19 -11.77
C ALA A 229 14.83 4.33 -12.79
N ALA A 230 13.66 4.99 -12.91
CA ALA A 230 13.52 6.23 -13.66
C ALA A 230 12.78 7.25 -12.79
N GLY A 231 13.48 8.35 -12.47
CA GLY A 231 12.96 9.47 -11.71
C GLY A 231 12.29 10.52 -12.57
N THR A 232 11.41 11.30 -11.97
CA THR A 232 10.88 12.56 -12.52
C THR A 232 11.89 13.70 -12.35
N ALA A 233 12.81 13.54 -11.40
CA ALA A 233 13.97 14.38 -11.13
C ALA A 233 15.20 13.49 -10.93
N ASP A 234 16.39 14.08 -10.74
CA ASP A 234 17.61 13.31 -10.53
C ASP A 234 17.54 12.50 -9.23
N ILE A 235 17.91 11.22 -9.34
CA ILE A 235 17.93 10.27 -8.22
C ILE A 235 19.22 10.51 -7.46
N THR A 236 19.12 10.96 -6.20
CA THR A 236 20.24 11.25 -5.32
C THR A 236 20.61 10.07 -4.42
N GLY A 237 19.69 9.10 -4.28
CA GLY A 237 19.94 7.90 -3.47
C GLY A 237 19.10 6.71 -3.90
N ILE A 238 19.73 5.54 -3.93
CA ILE A 238 19.07 4.24 -4.03
C ILE A 238 19.61 3.40 -2.86
N GLU A 239 18.73 3.03 -1.95
CA GLU A 239 19.05 2.23 -0.77
C GLU A 239 18.50 0.82 -0.97
N ILE A 240 19.36 -0.21 -0.91
CA ILE A 240 18.92 -1.59 -0.77
C ILE A 240 18.88 -1.90 0.72
N LYS A 241 17.71 -2.34 1.18
CA LYS A 241 17.48 -2.70 2.58
C LYS A 241 17.26 -4.20 2.71
N LYS A 242 17.97 -4.80 3.67
CA LYS A 242 17.80 -6.19 4.11
C LYS A 242 17.34 -6.18 5.56
N ASN A 243 16.22 -6.82 5.85
CA ASN A 243 15.68 -6.92 7.21
C ASN A 243 15.53 -5.55 7.89
N SER A 244 15.10 -4.54 7.11
CA SER A 244 14.95 -3.12 7.49
C SER A 244 16.25 -2.34 7.75
N SER A 245 17.42 -2.94 7.54
CA SER A 245 18.71 -2.27 7.62
C SER A 245 19.25 -1.96 6.22
N ILE A 246 19.87 -0.82 6.04
CA ILE A 246 20.54 -0.48 4.77
C ILE A 246 21.79 -1.36 4.63
N VAL A 247 21.87 -2.11 3.53
CA VAL A 247 23.02 -2.99 3.22
C VAL A 247 23.81 -2.51 2.01
N HIS A 248 23.21 -1.69 1.15
CA HIS A 248 23.90 -1.09 0.02
C HIS A 248 23.28 0.25 -0.35
N VAL A 249 24.11 1.24 -0.74
CA VAL A 249 23.68 2.57 -1.15
C VAL A 249 24.43 3.02 -2.39
N VAL A 250 23.71 3.55 -3.37
CA VAL A 250 24.28 4.22 -4.54
C VAL A 250 23.72 5.64 -4.66
N ARG A 251 24.56 6.56 -5.14
CA ARG A 251 24.19 7.96 -5.38
C ARG A 251 24.44 8.33 -6.84
N PRO A 252 23.52 8.00 -7.76
CA PRO A 252 23.76 8.12 -9.18
C PRO A 252 23.76 9.56 -9.69
N ASN A 253 23.04 10.47 -9.05
CA ASN A 253 22.83 11.87 -9.45
C ASN A 253 22.41 12.00 -10.93
N LYS A 254 21.46 11.17 -11.35
CA LYS A 254 20.86 11.15 -12.69
C LYS A 254 19.46 10.55 -12.65
N ARG A 255 18.64 10.81 -13.68
CA ARG A 255 17.23 10.38 -13.71
C ARG A 255 17.02 8.89 -13.95
N ILE A 256 17.90 8.24 -14.69
CA ILE A 256 17.78 6.80 -15.04
C ILE A 256 19.01 6.10 -14.53
N PHE A 257 18.78 4.99 -13.83
CA PHE A 257 19.85 4.19 -13.26
C PHE A 257 19.49 2.70 -13.21
N GLU A 258 20.50 1.87 -13.42
CA GLU A 258 20.42 0.42 -13.30
C GLU A 258 21.53 -0.07 -12.36
N LEU A 259 21.19 -1.07 -11.53
CA LEU A 259 22.08 -1.67 -10.55
C LEU A 259 21.86 -3.17 -10.51
N ASN A 260 22.96 -3.90 -10.49
CA ASN A 260 23.02 -5.32 -10.12
C ASN A 260 23.95 -5.46 -8.92
N TRP A 261 23.43 -6.03 -7.84
CA TRP A 261 24.20 -6.24 -6.61
C TRP A 261 23.89 -7.61 -6.00
N ARG A 262 24.93 -8.32 -5.54
CA ARG A 262 24.79 -9.57 -4.81
C ARG A 262 25.04 -9.32 -3.33
N ASP A 263 24.18 -9.87 -2.48
CA ASP A 263 24.33 -9.75 -1.03
C ASP A 263 25.54 -10.58 -0.55
N PRO A 264 26.65 -9.96 -0.09
CA PRO A 264 27.81 -10.71 0.37
C PRO A 264 27.55 -11.44 1.70
N ASP A 265 26.57 -10.96 2.48
CA ASP A 265 26.28 -11.45 3.84
C ASP A 265 24.97 -12.25 3.89
N PHE A 266 24.59 -12.89 2.76
CA PHE A 266 23.41 -13.74 2.71
C PHE A 266 23.65 -15.03 3.52
N ASP A 267 22.68 -15.35 4.40
CA ASP A 267 22.66 -16.57 5.20
C ASP A 267 21.42 -17.39 4.78
N ASN A 268 21.63 -18.48 4.06
CA ASN A 268 20.58 -19.34 3.53
C ASN A 268 19.85 -20.17 4.61
N ASN A 269 20.30 -20.11 5.88
CA ASN A 269 19.61 -20.73 7.01
C ASN A 269 18.58 -19.80 7.64
N LYS A 270 18.48 -18.55 7.17
CA LYS A 270 17.57 -17.54 7.71
C LYS A 270 16.75 -16.89 6.61
N THR A 271 15.47 -16.70 6.86
CA THR A 271 14.65 -15.87 5.99
C THR A 271 15.15 -14.42 6.04
N SER A 272 15.46 -13.89 4.86
CA SER A 272 15.73 -12.46 4.65
C SER A 272 14.64 -11.84 3.81
N TYR A 273 14.39 -10.53 3.98
CA TYR A 273 13.59 -9.76 3.04
C TYR A 273 14.36 -8.55 2.55
N TYR A 274 14.21 -8.26 1.26
CA TYR A 274 14.84 -7.13 0.60
C TYR A 274 13.79 -6.19 0.05
N TYR A 275 14.01 -4.89 0.18
CA TYR A 275 13.25 -3.86 -0.50
C TYR A 275 14.16 -2.68 -0.81
N ILE A 276 13.72 -1.81 -1.71
CA ILE A 276 14.49 -0.65 -2.11
C ILE A 276 13.75 0.64 -1.79
N ARG A 277 14.51 1.67 -1.48
CA ARG A 277 14.06 3.05 -1.39
C ARG A 277 14.83 3.91 -2.37
N ILE A 278 14.11 4.69 -3.18
CA ILE A 278 14.65 5.67 -4.12
C ILE A 278 14.33 7.05 -3.59
N ILE A 279 15.32 7.95 -3.62
CA ILE A 279 15.22 9.34 -3.17
C ILE A 279 15.66 10.24 -4.32
N GLN A 280 14.88 11.25 -4.64
CA GLN A 280 15.19 12.25 -5.65
C GLN A 280 15.68 13.56 -5.02
N VAL A 281 16.30 14.44 -5.85
CA VAL A 281 16.80 15.75 -5.43
C VAL A 281 15.70 16.68 -4.89
N ASN A 282 14.45 16.48 -5.33
CA ASN A 282 13.27 17.20 -4.84
C ASN A 282 12.63 16.59 -3.58
N ASN A 283 13.34 15.68 -2.91
CA ASN A 283 12.89 14.93 -1.74
C ASN A 283 11.68 14.02 -1.95
N GLU A 284 11.28 13.78 -3.21
CA GLU A 284 10.30 12.76 -3.52
C GLU A 284 10.94 11.38 -3.50
N GLU A 285 10.17 10.40 -3.09
CA GLU A 285 10.68 9.05 -2.87
C GLU A 285 9.72 7.97 -3.34
N ALA A 286 10.29 6.79 -3.55
CA ALA A 286 9.52 5.59 -3.84
C ALA A 286 10.09 4.39 -3.06
N ILE A 287 9.21 3.51 -2.57
CA ILE A 287 9.57 2.34 -1.76
C ILE A 287 8.87 1.11 -2.32
N SER A 288 9.66 0.09 -2.68
CA SER A 288 9.15 -1.16 -3.24
C SER A 288 8.55 -2.08 -2.18
N SER A 289 7.59 -2.93 -2.59
CA SER A 289 7.23 -4.10 -1.79
C SER A 289 8.45 -5.01 -1.59
N PRO A 290 8.55 -5.69 -0.43
CA PRO A 290 9.65 -6.61 -0.16
C PRO A 290 9.61 -7.87 -1.03
N ILE A 291 10.79 -8.47 -1.24
CA ILE A 291 10.96 -9.85 -1.72
C ILE A 291 11.52 -10.66 -0.55
N TRP A 292 10.89 -11.79 -0.25
CA TRP A 292 11.34 -12.68 0.83
C TRP A 292 12.13 -13.85 0.24
N VAL A 293 13.31 -14.07 0.80
CA VAL A 293 14.26 -15.12 0.38
C VAL A 293 14.48 -16.06 1.58
N ASN A 294 14.16 -17.34 1.37
CA ASN A 294 14.20 -18.40 2.38
C ASN A 294 15.31 -19.41 2.11
#